data_6891d00f043465d64e4cb3fd9db3588d
#
_entry.id   6891d00f043465d64e4cb3fd9db3588d
#
_cell.length_a   1.000
_cell.length_b   1.000
_cell.length_c   1.000
_cell.angle_alpha   90.00
_cell.angle_beta   90.00
_cell.angle_gamma   90.00
#
_symmetry.space_group_name_H-M   'P 1'
#
loop_
_entity.id
_entity.type
_entity.pdbx_description
1 polymer ?
#
loop_
_entity_poly.entity_id
_entity_poly.type
_entity_poly.pdbx_seq_one_letter_code
_entity_poly.pdbx_strand_id
1 'polypeptide(L)'
;MKISDRFPALASRDFTIFWVGQFISLTGTWMQNTTQPFLAYRLTGSPFVLGLIGFSATLPTLLLALPGGVLVEHLDKRKTVIVMQVIMMVQAFLLAFLALSGLIRIWHIILLAFLLGTANAIEITARQAMLIELVGKPALPNAIALQSTIFNLARVLGPSLTGVVLLLVQNQGEGWAFFANGVSFLFVIGGLFFVRTPYANTNHSASLASTNIPRELNEGWRYIRGNTLILLIIIMAAWMGFFGYPFPQQIPAVASNVLHQASDTDKIVQARNSLLYLSMGVGALVAALFVSAFSHLRRKGLLMMIGEFAFAAVLVLVAFTRNIPFMLVLIGVLGWSMVSQMMMMNTLIQLDVPDSLRGRVYSVYLWAVQGVAPFGSLFIGWLAQAAGVPEAALVGGSLCLLALVFIHIKWPILRQNIS
;
A
#
# COMPACT_ATOMS: atom_id res chain seq x y z
N MET A 1 28.76 -18.76 10.57
CA MET A 1 27.39 -18.48 11.04
C MET A 1 26.41 -18.95 9.96
N LYS A 2 25.57 -19.94 10.23
CA LYS A 2 24.62 -20.45 9.25
C LYS A 2 23.56 -19.37 8.99
N ILE A 3 23.04 -19.29 7.77
CA ILE A 3 21.96 -18.34 7.38
C ILE A 3 20.75 -18.50 8.32
N SER A 4 20.47 -19.74 8.76
CA SER A 4 19.42 -20.09 9.74
C SER A 4 19.58 -19.38 11.10
N ASP A 5 20.81 -19.08 11.52
CA ASP A 5 21.05 -18.43 12.82
C ASP A 5 20.69 -16.93 12.77
N ARG A 6 20.85 -16.32 11.59
CA ARG A 6 20.55 -14.90 11.36
C ARG A 6 19.12 -14.67 10.90
N PHE A 7 18.52 -15.64 10.21
CA PHE A 7 17.16 -15.58 9.69
C PHE A 7 16.38 -16.85 10.10
N PRO A 8 15.94 -16.96 11.35
CA PRO A 8 15.31 -18.17 11.87
C PRO A 8 14.02 -18.56 11.13
N ALA A 9 13.29 -17.61 10.55
CA ALA A 9 12.11 -17.91 9.75
C ALA A 9 12.44 -18.69 8.46
N LEU A 10 13.60 -18.43 7.83
CA LEU A 10 14.04 -19.15 6.63
C LEU A 10 14.51 -20.59 6.93
N ALA A 11 14.67 -20.96 8.20
CA ALA A 11 14.87 -22.35 8.58
C ALA A 11 13.63 -23.22 8.34
N SER A 12 12.42 -22.62 8.34
CA SER A 12 11.19 -23.29 7.92
C SER A 12 11.15 -23.43 6.40
N ARG A 13 11.18 -24.67 5.90
CA ARG A 13 11.03 -24.96 4.46
C ARG A 13 9.73 -24.40 3.91
N ASP A 14 8.64 -24.60 4.62
CA ASP A 14 7.29 -24.20 4.19
C ASP A 14 7.17 -22.69 4.10
N PHE A 15 7.74 -21.97 5.08
CA PHE A 15 7.81 -20.51 5.01
C PHE A 15 8.67 -20.03 3.83
N THR A 16 9.83 -20.64 3.60
CA THR A 16 10.74 -20.25 2.51
C THR A 16 10.08 -20.45 1.14
N ILE A 17 9.41 -21.57 0.90
CA ILE A 17 8.68 -21.83 -0.34
C ILE A 17 7.59 -20.76 -0.54
N PHE A 18 6.78 -20.52 0.48
CA PHE A 18 5.75 -19.50 0.45
C PHE A 18 6.33 -18.09 0.19
N TRP A 19 7.40 -17.72 0.91
CA TRP A 19 8.02 -16.41 0.86
C TRP A 19 8.58 -16.08 -0.53
N VAL A 20 9.25 -17.06 -1.18
CA VAL A 20 9.75 -16.89 -2.56
C VAL A 20 8.60 -16.74 -3.55
N GLY A 21 7.59 -17.62 -3.49
CA GLY A 21 6.40 -17.51 -4.33
C GLY A 21 5.68 -16.17 -4.15
N GLN A 22 5.53 -15.74 -2.90
CA GLN A 22 4.91 -14.45 -2.57
C GLN A 22 5.72 -13.25 -3.10
N PHE A 23 7.05 -13.31 -3.09
CA PHE A 23 7.88 -12.26 -3.64
C PHE A 23 7.65 -12.08 -5.15
N ILE A 24 7.59 -13.18 -5.90
CA ILE A 24 7.32 -13.17 -7.34
C ILE A 24 5.90 -12.61 -7.60
N SER A 25 4.91 -13.09 -6.86
CA SER A 25 3.51 -12.65 -6.97
C SER A 25 3.34 -11.16 -6.63
N LEU A 26 3.97 -10.68 -5.56
CA LEU A 26 3.94 -9.26 -5.19
C LEU A 26 4.59 -8.39 -6.27
N THR A 27 5.69 -8.84 -6.87
CA THR A 27 6.36 -8.10 -7.95
C THR A 27 5.42 -7.95 -9.15
N GLY A 28 4.72 -9.02 -9.56
CA GLY A 28 3.68 -8.95 -10.60
C GLY A 28 2.52 -8.03 -10.22
N THR A 29 2.07 -8.08 -8.98
CA THR A 29 1.00 -7.18 -8.49
C THR A 29 1.43 -5.71 -8.57
N TRP A 30 2.68 -5.36 -8.23
CA TRP A 30 3.20 -4.00 -8.40
C TRP A 30 3.36 -3.60 -9.86
N MET A 31 3.66 -4.54 -10.78
CA MET A 31 3.59 -4.28 -12.23
C MET A 31 2.17 -3.86 -12.63
N GLN A 32 1.15 -4.61 -12.21
CA GLN A 32 -0.25 -4.28 -12.49
C GLN A 32 -0.65 -2.94 -11.88
N ASN A 33 -0.30 -2.66 -10.63
CA ASN A 33 -0.61 -1.41 -9.94
C ASN A 33 -0.02 -0.17 -10.62
N THR A 34 1.08 -0.33 -11.37
CA THR A 34 1.69 0.74 -12.17
C THR A 34 1.00 0.87 -13.53
N THR A 35 0.66 -0.26 -14.14
CA THR A 35 0.20 -0.34 -15.54
C THR A 35 -1.30 -0.04 -15.65
N GLN A 36 -2.11 -0.53 -14.72
CA GLN A 36 -3.57 -0.43 -14.78
C GLN A 36 -4.09 1.03 -14.73
N PRO A 37 -3.61 1.90 -13.82
CA PRO A 37 -3.98 3.32 -13.85
C PRO A 37 -3.48 4.02 -15.13
N PHE A 38 -2.29 3.68 -15.62
CA PHE A 38 -1.76 4.25 -16.86
C PHE A 38 -2.62 3.90 -18.07
N LEU A 39 -3.00 2.62 -18.23
CA LEU A 39 -3.91 2.18 -19.31
C LEU A 39 -5.25 2.92 -19.22
N ALA A 40 -5.83 3.04 -18.03
CA ALA A 40 -7.09 3.73 -17.85
C ALA A 40 -6.99 5.22 -18.23
N TYR A 41 -5.90 5.87 -17.87
CA TYR A 41 -5.66 7.26 -18.23
C TYR A 41 -5.46 7.42 -19.75
N ARG A 42 -4.71 6.52 -20.40
CA ARG A 42 -4.53 6.51 -21.85
C ARG A 42 -5.85 6.34 -22.60
N LEU A 43 -6.78 5.53 -22.06
CA LEU A 43 -8.09 5.31 -22.67
C LEU A 43 -9.06 6.50 -22.52
N THR A 44 -8.90 7.30 -21.46
CA THR A 44 -9.92 8.30 -21.11
C THR A 44 -9.41 9.73 -21.04
N GLY A 45 -8.12 9.95 -20.84
CA GLY A 45 -7.52 11.26 -20.57
C GLY A 45 -8.04 11.89 -19.26
N SER A 46 -8.74 11.13 -18.40
CA SER A 46 -9.48 11.67 -17.27
C SER A 46 -8.79 11.38 -15.93
N PRO A 47 -8.31 12.39 -15.22
CA PRO A 47 -7.82 12.27 -13.84
C PRO A 47 -8.91 11.77 -12.86
N PHE A 48 -10.18 12.08 -13.10
CA PHE A 48 -11.28 11.57 -12.28
C PHE A 48 -11.36 10.04 -12.32
N VAL A 49 -11.14 9.44 -13.49
CA VAL A 49 -11.14 7.97 -13.65
C VAL A 49 -10.02 7.33 -12.83
N LEU A 50 -8.87 7.97 -12.72
CA LEU A 50 -7.80 7.50 -11.84
C LEU A 50 -8.24 7.49 -10.36
N GLY A 51 -8.95 8.55 -9.93
CA GLY A 51 -9.56 8.61 -8.61
C GLY A 51 -10.61 7.52 -8.39
N LEU A 52 -11.43 7.23 -9.41
CA LEU A 52 -12.46 6.19 -9.36
C LEU A 52 -11.84 4.77 -9.28
N ILE A 53 -10.72 4.52 -9.95
CA ILE A 53 -9.98 3.27 -9.83
C ILE A 53 -9.41 3.13 -8.41
N GLY A 54 -8.80 4.19 -7.88
CA GLY A 54 -8.30 4.19 -6.50
C GLY A 54 -9.41 3.96 -5.48
N PHE A 55 -10.57 4.59 -5.66
CA PHE A 55 -11.77 4.34 -4.86
C PHE A 55 -12.18 2.87 -4.92
N SER A 56 -12.33 2.32 -6.13
CA SER A 56 -12.80 0.95 -6.35
C SER A 56 -11.82 -0.09 -5.78
N ALA A 57 -10.52 0.15 -5.90
CA ALA A 57 -9.49 -0.74 -5.37
C ALA A 57 -9.41 -0.75 -3.83
N THR A 58 -9.73 0.38 -3.17
CA THR A 58 -9.55 0.52 -1.71
C THR A 58 -10.87 0.42 -0.94
N LEU A 59 -12.02 0.66 -1.56
CA LEU A 59 -13.34 0.55 -0.94
C LEU A 59 -13.60 -0.84 -0.30
N PRO A 60 -13.25 -1.97 -0.95
CA PRO A 60 -13.43 -3.28 -0.32
C PRO A 60 -12.64 -3.44 0.97
N THR A 61 -11.46 -2.86 1.08
CA THR A 61 -10.68 -2.89 2.32
C THR A 61 -11.41 -2.18 3.46
N LEU A 62 -12.04 -1.03 3.19
CA LEU A 62 -12.88 -0.34 4.17
C LEU A 62 -14.06 -1.21 4.63
N LEU A 63 -14.75 -1.85 3.69
CA LEU A 63 -15.96 -2.63 3.97
C LEU A 63 -15.64 -3.97 4.64
N LEU A 64 -14.52 -4.60 4.27
CA LEU A 64 -14.18 -5.96 4.67
C LEU A 64 -13.11 -6.04 5.78
N ALA A 65 -12.50 -4.92 6.20
CA ALA A 65 -11.45 -4.94 7.22
C ALA A 65 -11.92 -5.58 8.55
N LEU A 66 -13.13 -5.27 8.99
CA LEU A 66 -13.71 -5.84 10.22
C LEU A 66 -14.35 -7.23 9.97
N PRO A 67 -15.32 -7.39 9.04
CA PRO A 67 -15.97 -8.69 8.84
C PRO A 67 -15.01 -9.73 8.24
N GLY A 68 -14.02 -9.32 7.45
CA GLY A 68 -13.02 -10.21 6.87
C GLY A 68 -12.14 -10.90 7.91
N GLY A 69 -11.79 -10.21 9.00
CA GLY A 69 -11.06 -10.80 10.12
C GLY A 69 -11.83 -11.95 10.75
N VAL A 70 -13.09 -11.71 11.10
CA VAL A 70 -13.98 -12.71 11.69
C VAL A 70 -14.20 -13.89 10.72
N LEU A 71 -14.39 -13.61 9.42
CA LEU A 71 -14.57 -14.64 8.42
C LEU A 71 -13.35 -15.57 8.33
N VAL A 72 -12.15 -14.99 8.29
CA VAL A 72 -10.88 -15.73 8.16
C VAL A 72 -10.60 -16.60 9.37
N GLU A 73 -11.02 -16.22 10.58
CA GLU A 73 -10.84 -17.05 11.78
C GLU A 73 -11.57 -18.40 11.70
N HIS A 74 -12.70 -18.44 11.01
CA HIS A 74 -13.52 -19.66 10.82
C HIS A 74 -13.13 -20.48 9.60
N LEU A 75 -12.25 -19.97 8.73
CA LEU A 75 -11.83 -20.63 7.51
C LEU A 75 -10.44 -21.26 7.63
N ASP A 76 -10.20 -22.27 6.81
CA ASP A 76 -8.84 -22.79 6.58
C ASP A 76 -8.00 -21.67 5.90
N LYS A 77 -7.06 -21.12 6.63
CA LYS A 77 -6.25 -19.96 6.22
C LYS A 77 -5.50 -20.22 4.92
N ARG A 78 -4.92 -21.43 4.76
CA ARG A 78 -4.21 -21.83 3.54
C ARG A 78 -5.15 -21.89 2.34
N LYS A 79 -6.30 -22.56 2.47
CA LYS A 79 -7.28 -22.66 1.40
C LYS A 79 -7.81 -21.25 1.04
N THR A 80 -8.05 -20.41 2.03
CA THR A 80 -8.48 -19.02 1.82
C THR A 80 -7.44 -18.24 1.03
N VAL A 81 -6.16 -18.32 1.39
CA VAL A 81 -5.09 -17.66 0.63
C VAL A 81 -5.04 -18.20 -0.80
N ILE A 82 -5.09 -19.53 -1.01
CA ILE A 82 -5.10 -20.12 -2.35
C ILE A 82 -6.29 -19.61 -3.18
N VAL A 83 -7.50 -19.62 -2.62
CA VAL A 83 -8.71 -19.16 -3.34
C VAL A 83 -8.58 -17.68 -3.72
N MET A 84 -8.12 -16.82 -2.80
CA MET A 84 -7.94 -15.40 -3.11
C MET A 84 -6.85 -15.17 -4.16
N GLN A 85 -5.74 -15.92 -4.10
CA GLN A 85 -4.67 -15.87 -5.11
C GLN A 85 -5.18 -16.35 -6.49
N VAL A 86 -6.03 -17.37 -6.54
CA VAL A 86 -6.67 -17.83 -7.78
C VAL A 86 -7.62 -16.74 -8.34
N ILE A 87 -8.42 -16.09 -7.50
CA ILE A 87 -9.30 -14.99 -7.92
C ILE A 87 -8.46 -13.85 -8.51
N MET A 88 -7.35 -13.46 -7.86
CA MET A 88 -6.44 -12.41 -8.34
C MET A 88 -5.76 -12.82 -9.65
N MET A 89 -5.37 -14.09 -9.78
CA MET A 89 -4.80 -14.66 -11.03
C MET A 89 -5.79 -14.59 -12.18
N VAL A 90 -7.02 -15.06 -11.98
CA VAL A 90 -8.09 -15.01 -13.00
C VAL A 90 -8.39 -13.57 -13.40
N GLN A 91 -8.46 -12.67 -12.41
CA GLN A 91 -8.65 -11.24 -12.65
C GLN A 91 -7.51 -10.66 -13.52
N ALA A 92 -6.25 -10.99 -13.23
CA ALA A 92 -5.09 -10.52 -13.99
C ALA A 92 -5.09 -11.07 -15.44
N PHE A 93 -5.39 -12.34 -15.63
CA PHE A 93 -5.52 -12.93 -16.98
C PHE A 93 -6.70 -12.37 -17.74
N LEU A 94 -7.83 -12.09 -17.10
CA LEU A 94 -8.98 -11.45 -17.75
C LEU A 94 -8.62 -10.03 -18.20
N LEU A 95 -7.92 -9.26 -17.34
CA LEU A 95 -7.44 -7.93 -17.68
C LEU A 95 -6.44 -7.99 -18.85
N ALA A 96 -5.53 -8.98 -18.84
CA ALA A 96 -4.58 -9.21 -19.94
C ALA A 96 -5.30 -9.54 -21.25
N PHE A 97 -6.25 -10.48 -21.21
CA PHE A 97 -7.04 -10.87 -22.39
C PHE A 97 -7.78 -9.67 -22.99
N LEU A 98 -8.50 -8.90 -22.17
CA LEU A 98 -9.23 -7.74 -22.63
C LEU A 98 -8.30 -6.66 -23.20
N ALA A 99 -7.12 -6.45 -22.61
CA ALA A 99 -6.15 -5.48 -23.10
C ALA A 99 -5.51 -5.94 -24.42
N LEU A 100 -5.10 -7.22 -24.52
CA LEU A 100 -4.47 -7.78 -25.73
C LEU A 100 -5.44 -7.93 -26.90
N SER A 101 -6.72 -8.20 -26.63
CA SER A 101 -7.76 -8.28 -27.68
C SER A 101 -8.28 -6.92 -28.13
N GLY A 102 -7.88 -5.81 -27.44
CA GLY A 102 -8.41 -4.47 -27.73
C GLY A 102 -9.87 -4.26 -27.26
N LEU A 103 -10.46 -5.23 -26.55
CA LEU A 103 -11.84 -5.15 -26.03
C LEU A 103 -11.92 -4.42 -24.70
N ILE A 104 -10.79 -3.99 -24.14
CA ILE A 104 -10.74 -3.31 -22.84
C ILE A 104 -11.55 -2.02 -22.84
N ARG A 105 -12.37 -1.84 -21.83
CA ARG A 105 -13.13 -0.61 -21.56
C ARG A 105 -12.95 -0.20 -20.12
N ILE A 106 -13.19 1.07 -19.82
CA ILE A 106 -12.97 1.62 -18.49
C ILE A 106 -13.75 0.90 -17.38
N TRP A 107 -15.00 0.51 -17.64
CA TRP A 107 -15.80 -0.21 -16.66
C TRP A 107 -15.24 -1.60 -16.31
N HIS A 108 -14.55 -2.28 -17.26
CA HIS A 108 -13.82 -3.51 -16.97
C HIS A 108 -12.69 -3.24 -15.96
N ILE A 109 -11.94 -2.17 -16.17
CA ILE A 109 -10.81 -1.80 -15.29
C ILE A 109 -11.32 -1.49 -13.88
N ILE A 110 -12.42 -0.74 -13.76
CA ILE A 110 -13.04 -0.37 -12.47
C ILE A 110 -13.54 -1.61 -11.73
N LEU A 111 -14.29 -2.48 -12.42
CA LEU A 111 -14.82 -3.72 -11.84
C LEU A 111 -13.70 -4.67 -11.40
N LEU A 112 -12.67 -4.85 -12.25
CA LEU A 112 -11.55 -5.71 -11.95
C LEU A 112 -10.66 -5.12 -10.84
N ALA A 113 -10.57 -3.78 -10.71
CA ALA A 113 -9.91 -3.14 -9.57
C ALA A 113 -10.67 -3.40 -8.25
N PHE A 114 -11.99 -3.34 -8.28
CA PHE A 114 -12.83 -3.67 -7.12
C PHE A 114 -12.69 -5.15 -6.72
N LEU A 115 -12.69 -6.05 -7.69
CA LEU A 115 -12.50 -7.49 -7.45
C LEU A 115 -11.11 -7.77 -6.86
N LEU A 116 -10.05 -7.15 -7.40
CA LEU A 116 -8.69 -7.24 -6.87
C LEU A 116 -8.61 -6.73 -5.43
N GLY A 117 -9.22 -5.57 -5.16
CA GLY A 117 -9.28 -5.00 -3.82
C GLY A 117 -10.00 -5.90 -2.81
N THR A 118 -11.09 -6.54 -3.25
CA THR A 118 -11.87 -7.50 -2.43
C THR A 118 -11.02 -8.73 -2.08
N ALA A 119 -10.38 -9.34 -3.08
CA ALA A 119 -9.53 -10.49 -2.87
C ALA A 119 -8.32 -10.16 -1.99
N ASN A 120 -7.69 -9.00 -2.21
CA ASN A 120 -6.56 -8.51 -1.40
C ASN A 120 -6.93 -8.30 0.07
N ALA A 121 -8.09 -7.70 0.35
CA ALA A 121 -8.52 -7.44 1.73
C ALA A 121 -8.63 -8.73 2.56
N ILE A 122 -9.17 -9.80 1.96
CA ILE A 122 -9.30 -11.10 2.60
C ILE A 122 -7.95 -11.83 2.64
N GLU A 123 -7.18 -11.79 1.54
CA GLU A 123 -5.88 -12.46 1.43
C GLU A 123 -4.89 -11.96 2.46
N ILE A 124 -4.73 -10.66 2.63
CA ILE A 124 -3.80 -10.05 3.59
C ILE A 124 -4.10 -10.55 5.01
N THR A 125 -5.37 -10.59 5.39
CA THR A 125 -5.79 -11.06 6.72
C THR A 125 -5.49 -12.55 6.90
N ALA A 126 -5.87 -13.38 5.93
CA ALA A 126 -5.63 -14.83 5.96
C ALA A 126 -4.13 -15.17 5.95
N ARG A 127 -3.34 -14.44 5.17
CA ARG A 127 -1.89 -14.60 5.08
C ARG A 127 -1.19 -14.23 6.40
N GLN A 128 -1.58 -13.15 7.04
CA GLN A 128 -1.01 -12.77 8.34
C GLN A 128 -1.32 -13.82 9.41
N ALA A 129 -2.53 -14.34 9.43
CA ALA A 129 -2.91 -15.41 10.34
C ALA A 129 -2.16 -16.74 10.05
N MET A 130 -1.91 -17.06 8.77
CA MET A 130 -1.14 -18.24 8.36
C MET A 130 0.35 -18.14 8.74
N LEU A 131 0.91 -16.95 8.82
CA LEU A 131 2.34 -16.75 9.03
C LEU A 131 2.83 -17.39 10.34
N ILE A 132 2.06 -17.24 11.41
CA ILE A 132 2.39 -17.83 12.72
C ILE A 132 2.39 -19.36 12.67
N GLU A 133 1.54 -19.96 11.84
CA GLU A 133 1.45 -21.41 11.66
C GLU A 133 2.67 -21.96 10.91
N LEU A 134 3.24 -21.16 9.98
CA LEU A 134 4.41 -21.54 9.20
C LEU A 134 5.73 -21.50 9.97
N VAL A 135 5.89 -20.54 10.89
CA VAL A 135 7.19 -20.30 11.55
C VAL A 135 7.18 -20.47 13.07
N GLY A 136 5.99 -20.56 13.68
CA GLY A 136 5.83 -20.56 15.14
C GLY A 136 6.10 -19.17 15.77
N LYS A 137 5.70 -19.04 17.05
CA LYS A 137 5.84 -17.76 17.81
C LYS A 137 7.26 -17.22 17.88
N PRO A 138 8.33 -18.03 18.12
CA PRO A 138 9.68 -17.50 18.28
C PRO A 138 10.25 -16.84 17.00
N ALA A 139 9.95 -17.37 15.82
CA ALA A 139 10.47 -16.85 14.54
C ALA A 139 9.53 -15.83 13.87
N LEU A 140 8.33 -15.60 14.44
CA LEU A 140 7.31 -14.70 13.87
C LEU A 140 7.81 -13.27 13.62
N PRO A 141 8.55 -12.60 14.55
CA PRO A 141 9.07 -11.25 14.28
C PRO A 141 10.01 -11.20 13.07
N ASN A 142 10.84 -12.25 12.88
CA ASN A 142 11.73 -12.37 11.73
C ASN A 142 10.93 -12.60 10.43
N ALA A 143 9.90 -13.44 10.46
CA ALA A 143 9.02 -13.67 9.31
C ALA A 143 8.29 -12.38 8.88
N ILE A 144 7.80 -11.59 9.82
CA ILE A 144 7.17 -10.28 9.55
C ILE A 144 8.17 -9.31 8.90
N ALA A 145 9.41 -9.26 9.41
CA ALA A 145 10.47 -8.42 8.83
C ALA A 145 10.80 -8.84 7.38
N LEU A 146 10.91 -10.15 7.11
CA LEU A 146 11.13 -10.70 5.78
C LEU A 146 9.96 -10.41 4.83
N GLN A 147 8.71 -10.48 5.29
CA GLN A 147 7.53 -10.09 4.52
C GLN A 147 7.56 -8.60 4.16
N SER A 148 7.90 -7.74 5.10
CA SER A 148 8.07 -6.31 4.84
C SER A 148 9.18 -6.05 3.80
N THR A 149 10.27 -6.81 3.87
CA THR A 149 11.38 -6.71 2.91
C THR A 149 10.94 -7.01 1.49
N ILE A 150 10.25 -8.14 1.24
CA ILE A 150 9.78 -8.48 -0.11
C ILE A 150 8.73 -7.51 -0.62
N PHE A 151 7.88 -6.97 0.26
CA PHE A 151 6.90 -5.96 -0.12
C PHE A 151 7.57 -4.69 -0.65
N ASN A 152 8.61 -4.20 0.02
CA ASN A 152 9.35 -3.00 -0.40
C ASN A 152 10.21 -3.27 -1.65
N LEU A 153 10.84 -4.45 -1.75
CA LEU A 153 11.57 -4.84 -2.96
C LEU A 153 10.64 -4.98 -4.17
N ALA A 154 9.48 -5.60 -4.02
CA ALA A 154 8.49 -5.75 -5.08
C ALA A 154 7.97 -4.40 -5.57
N ARG A 155 7.80 -3.41 -4.67
CA ARG A 155 7.43 -2.03 -5.00
C ARG A 155 8.45 -1.34 -5.92
N VAL A 156 9.72 -1.69 -5.82
CA VAL A 156 10.78 -1.18 -6.70
C VAL A 156 10.85 -1.99 -8.00
N LEU A 157 10.87 -3.32 -7.87
CA LEU A 157 11.04 -4.21 -9.02
C LEU A 157 9.85 -4.24 -9.96
N GLY A 158 8.62 -4.12 -9.45
CA GLY A 158 7.40 -4.12 -10.26
C GLY A 158 7.42 -3.05 -11.35
N PRO A 159 7.50 -1.75 -11.00
CA PRO A 159 7.61 -0.68 -11.98
C PRO A 159 8.82 -0.81 -12.92
N SER A 160 9.97 -1.29 -12.40
CA SER A 160 11.17 -1.53 -13.23
C SER A 160 10.92 -2.57 -14.30
N LEU A 161 10.32 -3.71 -13.94
CA LEU A 161 9.96 -4.77 -14.87
C LEU A 161 8.85 -4.32 -15.84
N THR A 162 7.90 -3.52 -15.37
CA THR A 162 6.93 -2.87 -16.27
C THR A 162 7.66 -2.10 -17.36
N GLY A 163 8.60 -1.22 -17.00
CA GLY A 163 9.39 -0.46 -17.97
C GLY A 163 10.11 -1.37 -18.97
N VAL A 164 10.72 -2.48 -18.51
CA VAL A 164 11.39 -3.46 -19.39
C VAL A 164 10.40 -4.13 -20.34
N VAL A 165 9.26 -4.61 -19.85
CA VAL A 165 8.22 -5.23 -20.69
C VAL A 165 7.75 -4.27 -21.79
N LEU A 166 7.54 -3.00 -21.44
CA LEU A 166 7.08 -1.98 -22.37
C LEU A 166 8.12 -1.63 -23.44
N LEU A 167 9.41 -1.70 -23.11
CA LEU A 167 10.50 -1.51 -24.07
C LEU A 167 10.64 -2.69 -25.04
N LEU A 168 10.50 -3.91 -24.54
CA LEU A 168 10.66 -5.13 -25.35
C LEU A 168 9.46 -5.43 -26.24
N VAL A 169 8.26 -5.09 -25.80
CA VAL A 169 7.02 -5.37 -26.52
C VAL A 169 6.59 -4.13 -27.31
N GLN A 170 6.59 -4.25 -28.63
CA GLN A 170 6.31 -3.11 -29.52
C GLN A 170 4.86 -2.62 -29.43
N ASN A 171 3.90 -3.51 -29.20
CA ASN A 171 2.47 -3.20 -29.12
C ASN A 171 1.83 -3.88 -27.91
N GLN A 172 0.84 -3.22 -27.29
CA GLN A 172 0.03 -3.80 -26.19
C GLN A 172 0.84 -4.24 -24.97
N GLY A 173 1.93 -3.52 -24.65
CA GLY A 173 2.82 -3.86 -23.52
C GLY A 173 2.10 -3.95 -22.17
N GLU A 174 1.02 -3.20 -21.96
CA GLU A 174 0.20 -3.28 -20.75
C GLU A 174 -0.48 -4.64 -20.60
N GLY A 175 -1.00 -5.19 -21.71
CA GLY A 175 -1.60 -6.52 -21.70
C GLY A 175 -0.60 -7.59 -21.29
N TRP A 176 0.64 -7.50 -21.79
CA TRP A 176 1.72 -8.41 -21.40
C TRP A 176 2.17 -8.23 -19.95
N ALA A 177 2.16 -7.00 -19.41
CA ALA A 177 2.42 -6.77 -17.99
C ALA A 177 1.35 -7.43 -17.12
N PHE A 178 0.07 -7.35 -17.49
CA PHE A 178 -1.01 -8.05 -16.80
C PHE A 178 -0.90 -9.57 -16.93
N PHE A 179 -0.52 -10.07 -18.09
CA PHE A 179 -0.28 -11.50 -18.29
C PHE A 179 0.87 -12.01 -17.40
N ALA A 180 1.98 -11.29 -17.35
CA ALA A 180 3.09 -11.62 -16.47
C ALA A 180 2.68 -11.64 -14.98
N ASN A 181 1.82 -10.70 -14.57
CA ASN A 181 1.24 -10.75 -13.22
C ASN A 181 0.36 -12.00 -13.03
N GLY A 182 -0.50 -12.34 -13.98
CA GLY A 182 -1.29 -13.59 -13.94
C GLY A 182 -0.41 -14.83 -13.74
N VAL A 183 0.68 -14.93 -14.49
CA VAL A 183 1.68 -16.02 -14.36
C VAL A 183 2.37 -15.98 -12.99
N SER A 184 2.65 -14.80 -12.44
CA SER A 184 3.34 -14.65 -11.15
C SER A 184 2.56 -15.30 -9.99
N PHE A 185 1.23 -15.30 -10.06
CA PHE A 185 0.38 -15.97 -9.05
C PHE A 185 0.55 -17.48 -9.03
N LEU A 186 0.91 -18.10 -10.15
CA LEU A 186 1.16 -19.56 -10.20
C LEU A 186 2.30 -19.97 -9.27
N PHE A 187 3.30 -19.12 -9.06
CA PHE A 187 4.42 -19.45 -8.18
C PHE A 187 4.00 -19.51 -6.70
N VAL A 188 3.19 -18.59 -6.23
CA VAL A 188 2.70 -18.64 -4.84
C VAL A 188 1.66 -19.73 -4.65
N ILE A 189 0.74 -19.92 -5.60
CA ILE A 189 -0.26 -20.99 -5.56
C ILE A 189 0.44 -22.34 -5.58
N GLY A 190 1.37 -22.58 -6.53
CA GLY A 190 2.17 -23.79 -6.61
C GLY A 190 2.97 -24.03 -5.33
N GLY A 191 3.64 -22.98 -4.81
CA GLY A 191 4.35 -23.06 -3.53
C GLY A 191 3.45 -23.53 -2.39
N LEU A 192 2.23 -22.99 -2.29
CA LEU A 192 1.28 -23.36 -1.25
C LEU A 192 0.83 -24.84 -1.35
N PHE A 193 0.80 -25.46 -2.53
CA PHE A 193 0.51 -26.89 -2.64
C PHE A 193 1.63 -27.77 -2.07
N PHE A 194 2.89 -27.30 -2.05
CA PHE A 194 4.03 -28.01 -1.48
C PHE A 194 4.22 -27.79 0.02
N VAL A 195 3.51 -26.83 0.61
CA VAL A 195 3.52 -26.58 2.06
C VAL A 195 2.84 -27.74 2.78
N ARG A 196 3.54 -28.37 3.73
CA ARG A 196 3.11 -29.58 4.44
C ARG A 196 2.76 -29.34 5.90
N THR A 197 2.98 -28.15 6.41
CA THR A 197 2.68 -27.83 7.82
C THR A 197 1.26 -28.22 8.13
N PRO A 198 1.04 -29.10 9.13
CA PRO A 198 -0.30 -29.43 9.55
C PRO A 198 -0.91 -28.15 10.12
N TYR A 199 -1.89 -27.61 9.40
CA TYR A 199 -2.70 -26.53 9.93
C TYR A 199 -3.45 -27.11 11.12
N ALA A 200 -2.94 -26.88 12.31
CA ALA A 200 -3.65 -27.25 13.49
C ALA A 200 -5.02 -26.56 13.38
N ASN A 201 -6.07 -27.37 13.27
CA ASN A 201 -7.39 -26.94 13.72
C ASN A 201 -7.22 -26.63 15.21
N THR A 202 -6.55 -25.54 15.50
CA THR A 202 -6.60 -24.97 16.82
C THR A 202 -8.06 -24.56 16.94
N ASN A 203 -8.79 -25.43 17.62
CA ASN A 203 -10.07 -25.13 18.22
C ASN A 203 -9.86 -23.93 19.18
N HIS A 204 -9.49 -22.78 18.63
CA HIS A 204 -9.65 -21.48 19.24
C HIS A 204 -11.11 -21.04 19.08
N SER A 205 -12.01 -22.04 19.25
CA SER A 205 -13.43 -21.83 19.55
C SER A 205 -13.62 -21.19 20.94
N ALA A 206 -12.55 -20.80 21.59
CA ALA A 206 -12.61 -20.10 22.83
C ALA A 206 -12.51 -18.61 22.55
N SER A 207 -13.64 -17.95 22.71
CA SER A 207 -13.75 -16.51 23.02
C SER A 207 -14.28 -15.51 22.00
N LEU A 208 -14.81 -15.90 20.85
CA LEU A 208 -15.60 -14.91 20.09
C LEU A 208 -17.10 -14.91 20.40
N ALA A 209 -17.59 -15.87 21.19
CA ALA A 209 -19.00 -15.93 21.59
C ALA A 209 -19.46 -14.78 22.50
N SER A 210 -18.57 -13.85 22.88
CA SER A 210 -18.91 -12.70 23.73
C SER A 210 -18.18 -11.40 23.43
N THR A 211 -17.44 -11.27 22.34
CA THR A 211 -16.85 -9.99 22.00
C THR A 211 -17.92 -9.04 21.48
N ASN A 212 -18.34 -8.17 22.39
CA ASN A 212 -19.24 -7.07 22.06
C ASN A 212 -18.41 -6.03 21.27
N ILE A 213 -18.22 -6.29 19.95
CA ILE A 213 -17.42 -5.46 19.05
C ILE A 213 -17.68 -3.97 19.25
N PRO A 214 -18.95 -3.49 19.39
CA PRO A 214 -19.24 -2.10 19.70
C PRO A 214 -18.63 -1.64 21.03
N ARG A 215 -18.61 -2.49 22.05
CA ARG A 215 -18.03 -2.15 23.37
C ARG A 215 -16.52 -2.04 23.29
N GLU A 216 -15.86 -2.96 22.60
CA GLU A 216 -14.41 -2.96 22.45
C GLU A 216 -13.92 -1.76 21.63
N LEU A 217 -14.63 -1.43 20.54
CA LEU A 217 -14.35 -0.21 19.76
C LEU A 217 -14.57 1.05 20.62
N ASN A 218 -15.61 1.07 21.46
CA ASN A 218 -15.87 2.20 22.35
C ASN A 218 -14.79 2.34 23.43
N GLU A 219 -14.25 1.23 23.96
CA GLU A 219 -13.12 1.27 24.90
C GLU A 219 -11.85 1.82 24.24
N GLY A 220 -11.52 1.36 23.03
CA GLY A 220 -10.44 1.91 22.23
C GLY A 220 -10.62 3.40 21.94
N TRP A 221 -11.82 3.80 21.54
CA TRP A 221 -12.17 5.20 21.27
C TRP A 221 -12.10 6.10 22.51
N ARG A 222 -12.53 5.58 23.68
CA ARG A 222 -12.41 6.29 24.96
C ARG A 222 -10.96 6.54 25.33
N TYR A 223 -10.08 5.53 25.14
CA TYR A 223 -8.64 5.67 25.36
C TYR A 223 -8.03 6.72 24.42
N ILE A 224 -8.36 6.66 23.12
CA ILE A 224 -7.89 7.61 22.13
C ILE A 224 -8.25 9.04 22.50
N ARG A 225 -9.50 9.28 22.92
CA ARG A 225 -9.96 10.61 23.37
C ARG A 225 -9.25 11.11 24.64
N GLY A 226 -8.86 10.19 25.52
CA GLY A 226 -8.11 10.51 26.73
C GLY A 226 -6.61 10.72 26.52
N ASN A 227 -6.06 10.27 25.38
CA ASN A 227 -4.64 10.38 25.05
C ASN A 227 -4.43 11.33 23.88
N THR A 228 -3.99 12.55 24.18
CA THR A 228 -3.81 13.62 23.19
C THR A 228 -2.83 13.22 22.08
N LEU A 229 -1.73 12.52 22.40
CA LEU A 229 -0.74 12.08 21.41
C LEU A 229 -1.38 11.15 20.40
N ILE A 230 -2.04 10.09 20.86
CA ILE A 230 -2.68 9.08 19.98
C ILE A 230 -3.80 9.70 19.16
N LEU A 231 -4.62 10.57 19.76
CA LEU A 231 -5.67 11.27 19.05
C LEU A 231 -5.12 12.11 17.90
N LEU A 232 -4.03 12.87 18.13
CA LEU A 232 -3.41 13.70 17.10
C LEU A 232 -2.79 12.85 15.99
N ILE A 233 -2.13 11.74 16.31
CA ILE A 233 -1.59 10.80 15.31
C ILE A 233 -2.72 10.28 14.41
N ILE A 234 -3.85 9.88 14.99
CA ILE A 234 -5.00 9.36 14.23
C ILE A 234 -5.64 10.45 13.36
N ILE A 235 -5.79 11.67 13.87
CA ILE A 235 -6.30 12.80 13.08
C ILE A 235 -5.39 13.11 11.91
N MET A 236 -4.07 13.19 12.13
CA MET A 236 -3.09 13.44 11.07
C MET A 236 -3.09 12.32 10.04
N ALA A 237 -3.15 11.07 10.48
CA ALA A 237 -3.23 9.90 9.61
C ALA A 237 -4.48 9.94 8.71
N ALA A 238 -5.65 10.27 9.27
CA ALA A 238 -6.88 10.44 8.51
C ALA A 238 -6.81 11.62 7.52
N TRP A 239 -6.26 12.74 7.97
CA TRP A 239 -6.11 13.95 7.14
C TRP A 239 -5.20 13.70 5.93
N MET A 240 -4.04 13.08 6.18
CA MET A 240 -3.12 12.70 5.11
C MET A 240 -3.69 11.59 4.21
N GLY A 241 -4.43 10.64 4.79
CA GLY A 241 -5.16 9.60 4.07
C GLY A 241 -6.18 10.14 3.10
N PHE A 242 -6.82 11.29 3.42
CA PHE A 242 -7.80 11.93 2.56
C PHE A 242 -7.18 12.86 1.52
N PHE A 243 -6.32 13.77 1.95
CA PHE A 243 -5.81 14.87 1.10
C PHE A 243 -4.48 14.58 0.41
N GLY A 244 -3.67 13.66 0.94
CA GLY A 244 -2.31 13.42 0.48
C GLY A 244 -2.09 12.06 -0.18
N TYR A 245 -2.32 10.97 0.53
CA TYR A 245 -1.99 9.61 0.07
C TYR A 245 -2.68 9.16 -1.24
N PRO A 246 -3.83 9.70 -1.65
CA PRO A 246 -4.41 9.38 -2.94
C PRO A 246 -3.66 9.98 -4.14
N PHE A 247 -2.81 11.00 -3.95
CA PHE A 247 -2.11 11.69 -5.05
C PHE A 247 -1.27 10.76 -5.96
N PRO A 248 -0.55 9.73 -5.46
CA PRO A 248 0.16 8.77 -6.33
C PRO A 248 -0.69 8.11 -7.41
N GLN A 249 -2.01 8.03 -7.25
CA GLN A 249 -2.92 7.57 -8.31
C GLN A 249 -2.92 8.51 -9.54
N GLN A 250 -2.51 9.76 -9.37
CA GLN A 250 -2.44 10.77 -10.44
C GLN A 250 -1.09 10.73 -11.21
N ILE A 251 -0.14 9.86 -10.84
CA ILE A 251 1.16 9.74 -11.51
C ILE A 251 1.02 9.55 -13.04
N PRO A 252 0.07 8.76 -13.59
CA PRO A 252 -0.13 8.67 -15.03
C PRO A 252 -0.47 10.02 -15.67
N ALA A 253 -1.29 10.83 -15.03
CA ALA A 253 -1.64 12.16 -15.51
C ALA A 253 -0.46 13.15 -15.36
N VAL A 254 0.36 13.01 -14.32
CA VAL A 254 1.63 13.75 -14.21
C VAL A 254 2.56 13.40 -15.37
N ALA A 255 2.75 12.11 -15.67
CA ALA A 255 3.62 11.65 -16.75
C ALA A 255 3.15 12.13 -18.12
N SER A 256 1.82 12.14 -18.37
CA SER A 256 1.24 12.44 -19.67
C SER A 256 1.04 13.93 -19.92
N ASN A 257 0.58 14.69 -18.91
CA ASN A 257 0.16 16.08 -19.10
C ASN A 257 1.12 17.08 -18.47
N VAL A 258 1.53 16.85 -17.19
CA VAL A 258 2.35 17.82 -16.46
C VAL A 258 3.78 17.88 -17.00
N LEU A 259 4.31 16.73 -17.40
CA LEU A 259 5.66 16.56 -17.94
C LEU A 259 5.66 16.42 -19.47
N HIS A 260 4.58 16.79 -20.15
CA HIS A 260 4.45 16.68 -21.59
C HIS A 260 5.57 17.42 -22.34
N GLN A 261 6.11 16.79 -23.38
CA GLN A 261 7.09 17.35 -24.31
C GLN A 261 6.63 17.15 -25.75
N ALA A 262 6.98 18.08 -26.63
CA ALA A 262 6.55 18.00 -28.04
C ALA A 262 7.02 16.74 -28.79
N SER A 263 8.09 16.11 -28.32
CA SER A 263 8.64 14.86 -28.87
C SER A 263 8.05 13.59 -28.26
N ASP A 264 7.06 13.70 -27.38
CA ASP A 264 6.51 12.56 -26.67
C ASP A 264 5.80 11.59 -27.60
N THR A 265 6.17 10.33 -27.49
CA THR A 265 5.42 9.18 -28.01
C THR A 265 4.80 8.43 -26.86
N ASP A 266 3.78 7.60 -27.10
CA ASP A 266 3.15 6.78 -26.06
C ASP A 266 4.17 5.98 -25.26
N LYS A 267 5.22 5.45 -25.93
CA LYS A 267 6.30 4.70 -25.25
C LYS A 267 7.11 5.57 -24.29
N ILE A 268 7.43 6.80 -24.67
CA ILE A 268 8.18 7.74 -23.83
C ILE A 268 7.36 8.10 -22.58
N VAL A 269 6.07 8.40 -22.76
CA VAL A 269 5.17 8.73 -21.65
C VAL A 269 5.02 7.52 -20.72
N GLN A 270 4.90 6.33 -21.25
CA GLN A 270 4.78 5.08 -20.49
C GLN A 270 6.07 4.76 -19.72
N ALA A 271 7.24 4.93 -20.36
CA ALA A 271 8.54 4.80 -19.69
C ALA A 271 8.69 5.83 -18.54
N ARG A 272 8.28 7.08 -18.80
CA ARG A 272 8.26 8.15 -17.79
C ARG A 272 7.35 7.79 -16.59
N ASN A 273 6.15 7.28 -16.85
CA ASN A 273 5.26 6.79 -15.82
C ASN A 273 5.92 5.68 -14.95
N SER A 274 6.56 4.71 -15.60
CA SER A 274 7.27 3.64 -14.90
C SER A 274 8.45 4.16 -14.07
N LEU A 275 9.20 5.15 -14.59
CA LEU A 275 10.31 5.80 -13.87
C LEU A 275 9.83 6.58 -12.64
N LEU A 276 8.67 7.25 -12.72
CA LEU A 276 8.09 7.96 -11.58
C LEU A 276 7.69 6.98 -10.46
N TYR A 277 7.03 5.87 -10.80
CA TYR A 277 6.71 4.84 -9.82
C TYR A 277 7.97 4.14 -9.28
N LEU A 278 8.98 3.89 -10.12
CA LEU A 278 10.28 3.36 -9.68
C LEU A 278 10.94 4.30 -8.66
N SER A 279 10.99 5.59 -8.97
CA SER A 279 11.56 6.59 -8.07
C SER A 279 10.82 6.63 -6.72
N MET A 280 9.49 6.58 -6.73
CA MET A 280 8.69 6.48 -5.51
C MET A 280 9.02 5.20 -4.72
N GLY A 281 9.17 4.07 -5.42
CA GLY A 281 9.54 2.78 -4.81
C GLY A 281 10.92 2.81 -4.17
N VAL A 282 11.91 3.39 -4.86
CA VAL A 282 13.28 3.57 -4.32
C VAL A 282 13.25 4.43 -3.07
N GLY A 283 12.53 5.56 -3.09
CA GLY A 283 12.35 6.40 -1.92
C GLY A 283 11.73 5.65 -0.73
N ALA A 284 10.69 4.87 -0.99
CA ALA A 284 10.04 4.03 0.01
C ALA A 284 10.99 2.96 0.61
N LEU A 285 11.83 2.34 -0.23
CA LEU A 285 12.85 1.38 0.22
C LEU A 285 13.90 2.06 1.09
N VAL A 286 14.40 3.22 0.67
CA VAL A 286 15.36 4.02 1.47
C VAL A 286 14.76 4.38 2.82
N ALA A 287 13.48 4.76 2.88
CA ALA A 287 12.78 5.02 4.14
C ALA A 287 12.76 3.80 5.06
N ALA A 288 12.38 2.63 4.53
CA ALA A 288 12.31 1.40 5.30
C ALA A 288 13.67 0.99 5.88
N LEU A 289 14.74 1.09 5.07
CA LEU A 289 16.11 0.82 5.50
C LEU A 289 16.59 1.83 6.55
N PHE A 290 16.33 3.12 6.32
CA PHE A 290 16.69 4.19 7.24
C PHE A 290 16.01 4.00 8.60
N VAL A 291 14.70 3.81 8.62
CA VAL A 291 13.94 3.61 9.86
C VAL A 291 14.41 2.35 10.60
N SER A 292 14.71 1.26 9.87
CA SER A 292 15.24 0.04 10.47
C SER A 292 16.64 0.24 11.09
N ALA A 293 17.55 0.91 10.37
CA ALA A 293 18.91 1.17 10.83
C ALA A 293 18.94 2.11 12.06
N PHE A 294 18.02 3.06 12.11
CA PHE A 294 17.93 4.08 13.16
C PHE A 294 16.78 3.83 14.15
N SER A 295 16.32 2.59 14.28
CA SER A 295 15.22 2.20 15.19
C SER A 295 15.51 2.54 16.68
N HIS A 296 16.79 2.65 17.07
CA HIS A 296 17.26 3.02 18.42
C HIS A 296 17.16 4.53 18.71
N LEU A 297 16.89 5.37 17.71
CA LEU A 297 16.76 6.81 17.94
C LEU A 297 15.57 7.13 18.84
N ARG A 298 15.85 7.95 19.89
CA ARG A 298 14.85 8.37 20.86
C ARG A 298 13.87 9.42 20.32
N ARG A 299 14.16 10.08 19.19
CA ARG A 299 13.37 11.20 18.63
C ARG A 299 12.40 10.73 17.52
N LYS A 300 11.58 9.73 17.81
CA LYS A 300 10.64 9.17 16.82
C LYS A 300 9.58 10.17 16.36
N GLY A 301 9.09 11.03 17.26
CA GLY A 301 8.15 12.10 16.91
C GLY A 301 8.74 13.13 15.95
N LEU A 302 10.03 13.47 16.09
CA LEU A 302 10.72 14.36 15.15
C LEU A 302 10.84 13.73 13.75
N LEU A 303 11.16 12.43 13.67
CA LEU A 303 11.23 11.72 12.38
C LEU A 303 9.85 11.64 11.69
N MET A 304 8.79 11.41 12.46
CA MET A 304 7.42 11.49 11.97
C MET A 304 7.13 12.87 11.37
N MET A 305 7.39 13.92 12.14
CA MET A 305 7.20 15.30 11.72
C MET A 305 7.97 15.63 10.44
N ILE A 306 9.25 15.26 10.34
CA ILE A 306 10.04 15.47 9.11
C ILE A 306 9.40 14.78 7.92
N GLY A 307 8.95 13.54 8.08
CA GLY A 307 8.24 12.80 7.02
C GLY A 307 6.95 13.49 6.58
N GLU A 308 6.13 13.95 7.52
CA GLU A 308 4.86 14.63 7.25
C GLU A 308 5.06 15.96 6.51
N PHE A 309 5.96 16.79 7.00
CA PHE A 309 6.26 18.08 6.36
C PHE A 309 6.92 17.90 4.99
N ALA A 310 7.85 16.96 4.85
CA ALA A 310 8.46 16.64 3.56
C ALA A 310 7.40 16.16 2.56
N PHE A 311 6.47 15.27 2.97
CA PHE A 311 5.39 14.80 2.13
C PHE A 311 4.51 15.95 1.62
N ALA A 312 4.03 16.79 2.52
CA ALA A 312 3.15 17.89 2.17
C ALA A 312 3.87 18.96 1.33
N ALA A 313 5.14 19.27 1.64
CA ALA A 313 5.96 20.21 0.86
C ALA A 313 6.22 19.69 -0.56
N VAL A 314 6.50 18.39 -0.70
CA VAL A 314 6.70 17.78 -2.03
C VAL A 314 5.44 17.87 -2.88
N LEU A 315 4.25 17.63 -2.32
CA LEU A 315 3.01 17.80 -3.07
C LEU A 315 2.85 19.23 -3.59
N VAL A 316 3.18 20.23 -2.79
CA VAL A 316 3.19 21.64 -3.23
C VAL A 316 4.22 21.86 -4.34
N LEU A 317 5.45 21.33 -4.21
CA LEU A 317 6.50 21.51 -5.20
C LEU A 317 6.20 20.80 -6.53
N VAL A 318 5.50 19.68 -6.51
CA VAL A 318 5.03 18.98 -7.72
C VAL A 318 4.14 19.88 -8.58
N ALA A 319 3.33 20.74 -7.96
CA ALA A 319 2.46 21.66 -8.69
C ALA A 319 3.22 22.63 -9.60
N PHE A 320 4.41 23.03 -9.20
CA PHE A 320 5.24 24.03 -9.92
C PHE A 320 6.32 23.40 -10.80
N THR A 321 6.52 22.09 -10.73
CA THR A 321 7.62 21.40 -11.41
C THR A 321 7.19 20.88 -12.77
N ARG A 322 7.99 21.21 -13.80
CA ARG A 322 7.85 20.69 -15.18
C ARG A 322 9.11 19.98 -15.67
N ASN A 323 10.16 19.99 -14.86
CA ASN A 323 11.44 19.36 -15.16
C ASN A 323 11.42 17.89 -14.76
N ILE A 324 11.66 16.96 -15.70
CA ILE A 324 11.57 15.51 -15.48
C ILE A 324 12.57 15.03 -14.40
N PRO A 325 13.89 15.33 -14.47
CA PRO A 325 14.84 14.93 -13.44
C PRO A 325 14.44 15.41 -12.04
N PHE A 326 13.99 16.65 -11.91
CA PHE A 326 13.58 17.19 -10.62
C PHE A 326 12.28 16.54 -10.13
N MET A 327 11.33 16.25 -11.02
CA MET A 327 10.11 15.52 -10.66
C MET A 327 10.43 14.11 -10.15
N LEU A 328 11.38 13.40 -10.76
CA LEU A 328 11.82 12.08 -10.25
C LEU A 328 12.34 12.19 -8.82
N VAL A 329 13.16 13.20 -8.51
CA VAL A 329 13.63 13.43 -7.14
C VAL A 329 12.45 13.70 -6.19
N LEU A 330 11.51 14.58 -6.58
CA LEU A 330 10.34 14.90 -5.76
C LEU A 330 9.48 13.65 -5.49
N ILE A 331 9.20 12.85 -6.51
CA ILE A 331 8.41 11.62 -6.34
C ILE A 331 9.18 10.56 -5.51
N GLY A 332 10.50 10.52 -5.60
CA GLY A 332 11.34 9.73 -4.70
C GLY A 332 11.21 10.17 -3.24
N VAL A 333 11.30 11.49 -2.98
CA VAL A 333 11.09 12.05 -1.65
C VAL A 333 9.65 11.84 -1.17
N LEU A 334 8.66 11.87 -2.06
CA LEU A 334 7.27 11.53 -1.74
C LEU A 334 7.15 10.10 -1.22
N GLY A 335 7.78 9.14 -1.91
CA GLY A 335 7.79 7.74 -1.47
C GLY A 335 8.51 7.55 -0.12
N TRP A 336 9.65 8.22 0.06
CA TRP A 336 10.39 8.19 1.31
C TRP A 336 9.58 8.76 2.47
N SER A 337 9.00 9.91 2.30
CA SER A 337 8.24 10.61 3.34
C SER A 337 6.97 9.86 3.71
N MET A 338 6.25 9.31 2.71
CA MET A 338 5.05 8.50 2.94
C MET A 338 5.32 7.28 3.82
N VAL A 339 6.40 6.53 3.54
CA VAL A 339 6.73 5.33 4.31
C VAL A 339 7.29 5.70 5.68
N SER A 340 8.18 6.69 5.77
CA SER A 340 8.79 7.12 7.03
C SER A 340 7.75 7.56 8.05
N GLN A 341 6.81 8.43 7.68
CA GLN A 341 5.77 8.90 8.59
C GLN A 341 4.83 7.76 9.02
N MET A 342 4.39 6.88 8.09
CA MET A 342 3.52 5.74 8.43
C MET A 342 4.20 4.78 9.41
N MET A 343 5.49 4.49 9.20
CA MET A 343 6.25 3.62 10.11
C MET A 343 6.41 4.26 11.49
N MET A 344 6.66 5.57 11.56
CA MET A 344 6.79 6.28 12.82
C MET A 344 5.45 6.40 13.57
N MET A 345 4.35 6.73 12.89
CA MET A 345 3.01 6.72 13.48
C MET A 345 2.68 5.36 14.10
N ASN A 346 2.92 4.28 13.32
CA ASN A 346 2.71 2.91 13.79
C ASN A 346 3.56 2.60 15.04
N THR A 347 4.85 2.96 15.00
CA THR A 347 5.77 2.72 16.12
C THR A 347 5.34 3.49 17.38
N LEU A 348 4.96 4.75 17.26
CA LEU A 348 4.51 5.57 18.37
C LEU A 348 3.24 5.01 19.03
N ILE A 349 2.27 4.57 18.22
CA ILE A 349 1.06 3.92 18.72
C ILE A 349 1.42 2.64 19.49
N GLN A 350 2.34 1.82 18.95
CA GLN A 350 2.71 0.56 19.61
C GLN A 350 3.49 0.76 20.91
N LEU A 351 4.23 1.86 21.05
CA LEU A 351 5.00 2.18 22.25
C LEU A 351 4.16 2.83 23.35
N ASP A 352 3.20 3.68 23.00
CA ASP A 352 2.43 4.49 23.95
C ASP A 352 1.17 3.78 24.46
N VAL A 353 0.62 2.85 23.67
CA VAL A 353 -0.64 2.17 24.00
C VAL A 353 -0.39 0.91 24.83
N PRO A 354 -1.08 0.73 25.99
CA PRO A 354 -1.02 -0.49 26.79
C PRO A 354 -1.37 -1.75 25.98
N ASP A 355 -0.71 -2.86 26.28
CA ASP A 355 -0.87 -4.14 25.53
C ASP A 355 -2.34 -4.57 25.41
N SER A 356 -3.14 -4.36 26.46
CA SER A 356 -4.58 -4.73 26.49
C SER A 356 -5.45 -3.93 25.53
N LEU A 357 -5.03 -2.73 25.12
CA LEU A 357 -5.77 -1.83 24.22
C LEU A 357 -5.12 -1.68 22.84
N ARG A 358 -3.88 -2.20 22.66
CA ARG A 358 -3.06 -1.99 21.46
C ARG A 358 -3.80 -2.39 20.19
N GLY A 359 -4.41 -3.57 20.16
CA GLY A 359 -5.15 -4.05 18.98
C GLY A 359 -6.34 -3.15 18.62
N ARG A 360 -7.09 -2.67 19.62
CA ARG A 360 -8.27 -1.81 19.44
C ARG A 360 -7.88 -0.43 18.92
N VAL A 361 -6.87 0.19 19.48
CA VAL A 361 -6.36 1.50 19.04
C VAL A 361 -5.75 1.39 17.65
N TYR A 362 -4.98 0.32 17.38
CA TYR A 362 -4.35 0.10 16.10
C TYR A 362 -5.39 -0.12 14.98
N SER A 363 -6.50 -0.82 15.26
CA SER A 363 -7.60 -0.98 14.32
C SER A 363 -8.24 0.36 13.94
N VAL A 364 -8.43 1.27 14.92
CA VAL A 364 -8.94 2.62 14.65
C VAL A 364 -7.96 3.43 13.81
N TYR A 365 -6.65 3.32 14.08
CA TYR A 365 -5.61 3.95 13.26
C TYR A 365 -5.63 3.46 11.81
N LEU A 366 -5.66 2.13 11.60
CA LEU A 366 -5.75 1.56 10.25
C LEU A 366 -7.01 2.02 9.51
N TRP A 367 -8.13 2.08 10.22
CA TRP A 367 -9.39 2.58 9.67
C TRP A 367 -9.30 4.08 9.33
N ALA A 368 -8.63 4.88 10.15
CA ALA A 368 -8.38 6.29 9.88
C ALA A 368 -7.52 6.52 8.63
N VAL A 369 -6.49 5.68 8.40
CA VAL A 369 -5.62 5.79 7.21
C VAL A 369 -6.30 5.23 5.96
N GLN A 370 -6.79 4.00 6.03
CA GLN A 370 -7.28 3.26 4.86
C GLN A 370 -8.76 3.48 4.59
N GLY A 371 -9.54 3.74 5.62
CA GLY A 371 -10.99 3.94 5.49
C GLY A 371 -11.37 5.25 4.81
N VAL A 372 -10.57 6.31 4.96
CA VAL A 372 -10.81 7.58 4.26
C VAL A 372 -10.20 7.63 2.87
N ALA A 373 -9.22 6.77 2.57
CA ALA A 373 -8.48 6.77 1.31
C ALA A 373 -9.37 6.63 0.06
N PRO A 374 -10.42 5.79 0.02
CA PRO A 374 -11.34 5.74 -1.13
C PRO A 374 -11.93 7.11 -1.45
N PHE A 375 -12.47 7.79 -0.45
CA PHE A 375 -13.10 9.10 -0.63
C PHE A 375 -12.08 10.18 -1.00
N GLY A 376 -10.88 10.11 -0.42
CA GLY A 376 -9.76 10.96 -0.80
C GLY A 376 -9.37 10.77 -2.27
N SER A 377 -9.36 9.52 -2.77
CA SER A 377 -9.08 9.22 -4.17
C SER A 377 -10.10 9.84 -5.12
N LEU A 378 -11.39 9.78 -4.78
CA LEU A 378 -12.43 10.45 -5.55
C LEU A 378 -12.28 11.98 -5.51
N PHE A 379 -12.01 12.55 -4.33
CA PHE A 379 -11.85 13.99 -4.15
C PHE A 379 -10.67 14.52 -4.96
N ILE A 380 -9.48 13.90 -4.83
CA ILE A 380 -8.29 14.30 -5.58
C ILE A 380 -8.48 14.10 -7.08
N GLY A 381 -9.12 12.99 -7.50
CA GLY A 381 -9.44 12.73 -8.90
C GLY A 381 -10.41 13.77 -9.49
N TRP A 382 -11.46 14.11 -8.74
CA TRP A 382 -12.41 15.17 -9.12
C TRP A 382 -11.72 16.53 -9.22
N LEU A 383 -10.91 16.89 -8.23
CA LEU A 383 -10.20 18.16 -8.22
C LEU A 383 -9.19 18.26 -9.38
N ALA A 384 -8.48 17.16 -9.66
CA ALA A 384 -7.55 17.07 -10.78
C ALA A 384 -8.25 17.16 -12.14
N GLN A 385 -9.48 16.65 -12.25
CA GLN A 385 -10.31 16.80 -13.46
C GLN A 385 -10.83 18.23 -13.62
N ALA A 386 -11.25 18.88 -12.54
CA ALA A 386 -11.89 20.18 -12.56
C ALA A 386 -10.90 21.34 -12.71
N ALA A 387 -9.77 21.27 -12.00
CA ALA A 387 -8.81 22.36 -11.90
C ALA A 387 -7.44 22.04 -12.53
N GLY A 388 -7.11 20.75 -12.67
CA GLY A 388 -5.80 20.29 -13.13
C GLY A 388 -5.07 19.47 -12.06
N VAL A 389 -4.14 18.62 -12.53
CA VAL A 389 -3.34 17.76 -11.62
C VAL A 389 -2.39 18.58 -10.73
N PRO A 390 -1.72 19.64 -11.27
CA PRO A 390 -0.90 20.52 -10.43
C PRO A 390 -1.71 21.20 -9.32
N GLU A 391 -2.89 21.70 -9.65
CA GLU A 391 -3.79 22.37 -8.70
C GLU A 391 -4.29 21.40 -7.63
N ALA A 392 -4.59 20.15 -8.01
CA ALA A 392 -4.97 19.12 -7.04
C ALA A 392 -3.82 18.80 -6.07
N ALA A 393 -2.58 18.71 -6.57
CA ALA A 393 -1.39 18.54 -5.75
C ALA A 393 -1.17 19.76 -4.82
N LEU A 394 -1.34 20.98 -5.33
CA LEU A 394 -1.20 22.22 -4.56
C LEU A 394 -2.22 22.27 -3.42
N VAL A 395 -3.50 22.03 -3.72
CA VAL A 395 -4.58 22.06 -2.71
C VAL A 395 -4.36 20.96 -1.67
N GLY A 396 -4.13 19.72 -2.09
CA GLY A 396 -3.88 18.60 -1.16
C GLY A 396 -2.66 18.85 -0.28
N GLY A 397 -1.54 19.27 -0.87
CA GLY A 397 -0.31 19.59 -0.15
C GLY A 397 -0.47 20.77 0.80
N SER A 398 -1.13 21.84 0.38
CA SER A 398 -1.38 23.04 1.21
C SER A 398 -2.28 22.72 2.39
N LEU A 399 -3.36 21.95 2.19
CA LEU A 399 -4.25 21.52 3.28
C LEU A 399 -3.50 20.63 4.29
N CYS A 400 -2.63 19.74 3.80
CA CYS A 400 -1.76 18.96 4.67
C CYS A 400 -0.78 19.87 5.45
N LEU A 401 -0.09 20.80 4.80
CA LEU A 401 0.83 21.73 5.47
C LEU A 401 0.13 22.58 6.53
N LEU A 402 -1.01 23.16 6.20
CA LEU A 402 -1.76 24.01 7.13
C LEU A 402 -2.20 23.21 8.37
N ALA A 403 -2.70 22.01 8.20
CA ALA A 403 -3.08 21.14 9.31
C ALA A 403 -1.87 20.78 10.18
N LEU A 404 -0.74 20.43 9.55
CA LEU A 404 0.50 20.08 10.27
C LEU A 404 1.04 21.27 11.05
N VAL A 405 1.12 22.44 10.44
CA VAL A 405 1.56 23.68 11.11
C VAL A 405 0.67 23.98 12.30
N PHE A 406 -0.65 23.95 12.11
CA PHE A 406 -1.62 24.19 13.19
C PHE A 406 -1.47 23.18 14.34
N ILE A 407 -1.39 21.90 14.04
CA ILE A 407 -1.27 20.84 15.05
C ILE A 407 0.05 20.95 15.80
N HIS A 408 1.18 21.12 15.11
CA HIS A 408 2.49 21.20 15.75
C HIS A 408 2.76 22.49 16.52
N ILE A 409 2.07 23.59 16.20
CA ILE A 409 2.12 24.82 16.99
C ILE A 409 1.28 24.66 18.28
N LYS A 410 0.05 24.14 18.15
CA LYS A 410 -0.89 24.04 19.26
C LYS A 410 -0.53 22.91 20.25
N TRP A 411 0.07 21.83 19.77
CA TRP A 411 0.40 20.65 20.59
C TRP A 411 1.88 20.24 20.44
N PRO A 412 2.80 20.88 21.16
CA PRO A 412 4.23 20.56 21.07
C PRO A 412 4.61 19.16 21.58
N ILE A 413 3.67 18.45 22.21
CA ILE A 413 3.85 17.07 22.70
C ILE A 413 4.36 16.11 21.61
N LEU A 414 3.99 16.34 20.34
CA LEU A 414 4.44 15.55 19.19
C LEU A 414 5.95 15.68 18.90
N ARG A 415 6.60 16.74 19.42
CA ARG A 415 8.04 16.99 19.26
C ARG A 415 8.86 16.47 20.43
N GLN A 416 8.21 16.13 21.52
CA GLN A 416 8.89 15.66 22.73
C GLN A 416 9.46 14.26 22.51
N ASN A 417 10.55 13.97 23.22
CA ASN A 417 11.16 12.65 23.20
C ASN A 417 10.22 11.66 23.86
N ILE A 418 9.56 10.83 23.09
CA ILE A 418 8.83 9.68 23.58
C ILE A 418 9.86 8.56 23.68
N SER A 419 10.30 8.34 24.91
CA SER A 419 11.31 7.33 25.27
C SER A 419 10.66 5.97 25.41
#